data_0d6940871a54b6a24c0e29831a4823d2
#
_entry.id   0d6940871a54b6a24c0e29831a4823d2
#
_cell.length_a   1.000
_cell.length_b   1.000
_cell.length_c   1.000
_cell.angle_alpha   90.00
_cell.angle_beta   90.00
_cell.angle_gamma   90.00
#
_symmetry.space_group_name_H-M   'P 1'
#
loop_
_entity.id
_entity.type
_entity.pdbx_description
1 polymer ?
#
loop_
_entity_poly.entity_id
_entity_poly.type
_entity_poly.pdbx_seq_one_letter_code
_entity_poly.pdbx_strand_id
1 'polypeptide(L)'
;MELNPLAWKSDKMNMRGWLLFSKVWGSFSHDTQLPGSDVDYTGVYVAHQKDLLGLHPPGDTLTGEKPDYQIHEVKKFCDLLLKGNPAIIEMLFTDRFIWCEPKWFSLREARARFLTQNVVKQYLGYSVAQLQRLRHGKPVHSKGGV
;
A
#
# COMPACT_ATOMS: atom_id res chain seq x y z
N MET A 1 -9.89 -17.51 -10.05
CA MET A 1 -8.42 -17.57 -9.85
C MET A 1 -8.17 -17.38 -8.37
N GLU A 2 -7.87 -18.46 -7.67
CA GLU A 2 -7.46 -18.36 -6.27
C GLU A 2 -6.10 -17.68 -6.24
N LEU A 3 -6.07 -16.45 -5.79
CA LEU A 3 -4.84 -15.72 -5.48
C LEU A 3 -4.23 -16.43 -4.27
N ASN A 4 -3.22 -17.26 -4.51
CA ASN A 4 -2.51 -17.91 -3.43
C ASN A 4 -1.81 -16.83 -2.58
N PRO A 5 -2.31 -16.53 -1.36
CA PRO A 5 -1.76 -15.47 -0.53
C PRO A 5 -0.32 -15.73 -0.09
N LEU A 6 0.19 -16.94 -0.35
CA LEU A 6 1.53 -17.37 0.01
C LEU A 6 2.51 -17.31 -1.18
N ALA A 7 2.01 -17.12 -2.41
CA ALA A 7 2.86 -17.16 -3.61
C ALA A 7 3.94 -16.07 -3.61
N TRP A 8 3.75 -14.99 -2.89
CA TRP A 8 4.69 -13.90 -2.76
C TRP A 8 5.34 -13.76 -1.36
N LYS A 9 5.01 -14.66 -0.42
CA LYS A 9 5.84 -14.95 0.76
C LYS A 9 7.13 -15.69 0.40
N SER A 10 7.38 -15.92 -0.91
CA SER A 10 8.53 -16.68 -1.32
C SER A 10 9.84 -15.96 -0.99
N ASP A 11 10.89 -16.75 -0.81
CA ASP A 11 12.26 -16.39 -0.44
C ASP A 11 12.90 -15.23 -1.25
N LYS A 12 12.23 -14.78 -2.30
CA LYS A 12 12.68 -13.71 -3.18
C LYS A 12 12.54 -12.30 -2.61
N MET A 13 11.69 -12.10 -1.59
CA MET A 13 11.40 -10.75 -1.07
C MET A 13 12.41 -10.23 -0.07
N ASN A 14 13.31 -11.06 0.43
CA ASN A 14 14.27 -10.70 1.49
C ASN A 14 13.61 -9.92 2.66
N MET A 15 12.37 -10.30 2.99
CA MET A 15 11.63 -9.70 4.10
C MET A 15 12.22 -10.19 5.41
N ARG A 16 12.96 -9.33 6.08
CA ARG A 16 13.50 -9.59 7.43
C ARG A 16 12.48 -9.21 8.50
N GLY A 17 11.34 -9.93 8.49
CA GLY A 17 10.20 -9.64 9.34
C GLY A 17 9.00 -10.51 8.97
N TRP A 18 7.82 -10.06 9.29
CA TRP A 18 6.58 -10.74 8.94
C TRP A 18 5.55 -9.80 8.33
N LEU A 19 4.75 -10.33 7.43
CA LEU A 19 3.68 -9.58 6.77
C LEU A 19 2.55 -9.30 7.77
N LEU A 20 2.18 -8.03 7.92
CA LEU A 20 1.10 -7.59 8.78
C LEU A 20 -0.23 -7.51 8.01
N PHE A 21 -0.17 -7.00 6.79
CA PHE A 21 -1.34 -6.78 5.94
C PHE A 21 -0.93 -6.82 4.46
N SER A 22 -1.83 -7.30 3.61
CA SER A 22 -1.67 -7.19 2.17
C SER A 22 -3.00 -7.19 1.41
N LYS A 23 -3.01 -6.50 0.29
CA LYS A 23 -4.14 -6.42 -0.64
C LYS A 23 -3.65 -6.37 -2.08
N VAL A 24 -4.56 -6.63 -3.01
CA VAL A 24 -4.35 -6.32 -4.42
C VAL A 24 -4.50 -4.82 -4.62
N TRP A 25 -3.62 -4.25 -5.42
CA TRP A 25 -3.62 -2.84 -5.79
C TRP A 25 -4.13 -2.64 -7.22
N GLY A 26 -4.53 -1.39 -7.55
CA GLY A 26 -4.88 -1.01 -8.91
C GLY A 26 -6.29 -1.40 -9.33
N SER A 27 -6.47 -1.72 -10.61
CA SER A 27 -7.78 -2.00 -11.22
C SER A 27 -8.53 -3.15 -10.58
N PHE A 28 -7.82 -4.13 -10.03
CA PHE A 28 -8.41 -5.26 -9.30
C PHE A 28 -9.10 -4.84 -7.99
N SER A 29 -8.61 -3.80 -7.34
CA SER A 29 -9.20 -3.32 -6.08
C SER A 29 -10.53 -2.59 -6.28
N HIS A 30 -10.80 -2.12 -7.50
CA HIS A 30 -11.97 -1.32 -7.86
C HIS A 30 -12.91 -1.98 -8.85
N ASP A 31 -12.75 -3.29 -9.12
CA ASP A 31 -13.52 -4.06 -10.11
C ASP A 31 -13.50 -3.47 -11.54
N THR A 32 -12.47 -2.71 -11.87
CA THR A 32 -12.28 -2.07 -13.19
C THR A 32 -11.28 -2.81 -14.07
N GLN A 33 -11.25 -4.14 -13.95
CA GLN A 33 -10.26 -4.99 -14.63
C GLN A 33 -10.47 -5.00 -16.14
N LEU A 34 -9.38 -4.80 -16.85
CA LEU A 34 -9.30 -5.15 -18.27
C LEU A 34 -8.68 -6.56 -18.42
N PRO A 35 -9.14 -7.37 -19.40
CA PRO A 35 -8.52 -8.66 -19.68
C PRO A 35 -7.01 -8.49 -19.93
N GLY A 36 -6.18 -9.25 -19.19
CA GLY A 36 -4.72 -9.20 -19.32
C GLY A 36 -4.00 -8.17 -18.44
N SER A 37 -4.70 -7.51 -17.51
CA SER A 37 -4.06 -6.64 -16.51
C SER A 37 -3.21 -7.46 -15.56
N ASP A 38 -1.97 -7.01 -15.29
CA ASP A 38 -1.12 -7.58 -14.25
C ASP A 38 -1.71 -7.33 -12.86
N VAL A 39 -1.46 -8.26 -11.95
CA VAL A 39 -1.89 -8.15 -10.55
C VAL A 39 -0.77 -7.51 -9.75
N ASP A 40 -1.04 -6.31 -9.25
CA ASP A 40 -0.13 -5.56 -8.38
C ASP A 40 -0.52 -5.78 -6.91
N TYR A 41 0.46 -5.90 -6.05
CA TYR A 41 0.25 -6.10 -4.63
C TYR A 41 0.80 -4.94 -3.80
N THR A 42 0.11 -4.63 -2.73
CA THR A 42 0.61 -3.70 -1.72
C THR A 42 0.42 -4.28 -0.33
N GLY A 43 1.21 -3.82 0.62
CA GLY A 43 1.10 -4.33 1.97
C GLY A 43 1.98 -3.60 2.98
N VAL A 44 1.95 -4.12 4.18
CA VAL A 44 2.72 -3.64 5.32
C VAL A 44 3.38 -4.82 6.01
N TYR A 45 4.66 -4.70 6.32
CA TYR A 45 5.39 -5.69 7.09
C TYR A 45 5.99 -5.07 8.36
N VAL A 46 6.26 -5.92 9.33
CA VAL A 46 6.96 -5.54 10.57
C VAL A 46 8.33 -6.19 10.54
N ALA A 47 9.37 -5.37 10.58
CA ALA A 47 10.74 -5.86 10.62
C ALA A 47 11.07 -6.48 12.00
N HIS A 48 11.95 -7.47 12.01
CA HIS A 48 12.45 -8.01 13.27
C HIS A 48 13.25 -6.96 14.04
N GLN A 49 13.02 -6.88 15.34
CA GLN A 49 13.70 -5.90 16.22
C GLN A 49 15.22 -5.96 16.11
N LYS A 50 15.79 -7.16 16.02
CA LYS A 50 17.23 -7.38 15.87
C LYS A 50 17.80 -6.75 14.59
N ASP A 51 17.02 -6.74 13.52
CA ASP A 51 17.42 -6.18 12.23
C ASP A 51 17.28 -4.65 12.21
N LEU A 52 16.26 -4.12 12.89
CA LEU A 52 16.09 -2.66 13.05
C LEU A 52 17.21 -2.01 13.87
N LEU A 53 17.73 -2.74 14.88
CA LEU A 53 18.83 -2.27 15.76
C LEU A 53 20.21 -2.62 15.20
N GLY A 54 20.28 -3.36 14.10
CA GLY A 54 21.54 -3.76 13.47
C GLY A 54 22.20 -2.66 12.65
N LEU A 55 23.44 -2.93 12.21
CA LEU A 55 24.21 -2.00 11.37
C LEU A 55 23.61 -1.81 9.97
N HIS A 56 22.81 -2.77 9.52
CA HIS A 56 22.15 -2.76 8.21
C HIS A 56 20.65 -2.97 8.40
N PRO A 57 19.91 -1.92 8.75
CA PRO A 57 18.45 -2.04 8.91
C PRO A 57 17.79 -2.47 7.58
N PRO A 58 16.66 -3.18 7.65
CA PRO A 58 15.90 -3.54 6.46
C PRO A 58 15.39 -2.28 5.75
N GLY A 59 15.12 -2.41 4.44
CA GLY A 59 14.54 -1.34 3.66
C GLY A 59 13.16 -0.92 4.20
N ASP A 60 12.87 0.35 4.15
CA ASP A 60 11.58 0.90 4.56
C ASP A 60 10.46 0.54 3.58
N THR A 61 10.82 0.15 2.35
CA THR A 61 9.90 -0.28 1.31
C THR A 61 10.54 -1.41 0.49
N LEU A 62 9.83 -2.52 0.38
CA LEU A 62 10.20 -3.66 -0.47
C LEU A 62 9.44 -3.57 -1.78
N THR A 63 10.12 -3.69 -2.89
CA THR A 63 9.53 -3.65 -4.24
C THR A 63 9.99 -4.83 -5.08
N GLY A 64 9.15 -5.23 -6.04
CA GLY A 64 9.48 -6.24 -7.04
C GLY A 64 8.64 -6.06 -8.30
N GLU A 65 9.04 -6.71 -9.38
CA GLU A 65 8.43 -6.51 -10.70
C GLU A 65 7.59 -7.69 -11.20
N LYS A 66 7.79 -8.90 -10.63
CA LYS A 66 7.07 -10.10 -11.09
C LYS A 66 6.78 -11.05 -9.92
N PRO A 67 5.62 -10.95 -9.29
CA PRO A 67 4.56 -9.93 -9.48
C PRO A 67 5.03 -8.54 -9.05
N ASP A 68 4.39 -7.50 -9.56
CA ASP A 68 4.64 -6.14 -9.11
C ASP A 68 4.11 -5.99 -7.68
N TYR A 69 4.95 -5.55 -6.76
CA TYR A 69 4.57 -5.34 -5.37
C TYR A 69 5.31 -4.17 -4.74
N GLN A 70 4.62 -3.53 -3.79
CA GLN A 70 5.17 -2.50 -2.93
C GLN A 70 4.70 -2.73 -1.49
N ILE A 71 5.63 -3.06 -0.60
CA ILE A 71 5.35 -3.38 0.79
C ILE A 71 6.16 -2.47 1.69
N HIS A 72 5.46 -1.68 2.50
CA HIS A 72 6.08 -0.74 3.41
C HIS A 72 6.38 -1.39 4.77
N GLU A 73 7.52 -1.06 5.33
CA GLU A 73 7.78 -1.31 6.75
C GLU A 73 6.81 -0.48 7.59
N VAL A 74 6.34 -1.03 8.72
CA VAL A 74 5.26 -0.42 9.52
C VAL A 74 5.54 1.01 9.96
N LYS A 75 6.80 1.35 10.27
CA LYS A 75 7.19 2.72 10.61
C LYS A 75 6.99 3.65 9.41
N LYS A 76 7.46 3.24 8.23
CA LYS A 76 7.25 3.99 6.99
C LYS A 76 5.77 4.16 6.67
N PHE A 77 4.98 3.09 6.86
CA PHE A 77 3.54 3.14 6.70
C PHE A 77 2.90 4.19 7.63
N CYS A 78 3.26 4.20 8.90
CA CYS A 78 2.76 5.18 9.88
C CYS A 78 3.18 6.62 9.52
N ASP A 79 4.41 6.83 9.06
CA ASP A 79 4.89 8.15 8.61
C ASP A 79 4.06 8.66 7.42
N LEU A 80 3.71 7.78 6.48
CA LEU A 80 2.86 8.12 5.35
C LEU A 80 1.40 8.38 5.76
N LEU A 81 0.88 7.65 6.75
CA LEU A 81 -0.44 7.92 7.34
C LEU A 81 -0.51 9.32 7.94
N LEU A 82 0.49 9.71 8.72
CA LEU A 82 0.56 11.01 9.36
C LEU A 82 0.66 12.15 8.35
N LYS A 83 1.27 11.89 7.19
CA LYS A 83 1.32 12.84 6.06
C LYS A 83 0.01 12.91 5.29
N GLY A 84 -0.94 12.03 5.57
CA GLY A 84 -2.24 11.99 4.91
C GLY A 84 -2.21 11.44 3.49
N ASN A 85 -1.28 10.53 3.18
CA ASN A 85 -1.19 9.90 1.86
C ASN A 85 -2.49 9.13 1.56
N PRO A 86 -3.23 9.49 0.48
CA PRO A 86 -4.52 8.88 0.18
C PRO A 86 -4.49 7.37 0.01
N ALA A 87 -3.51 6.87 -0.73
CA ALA A 87 -3.37 5.44 -1.00
C ALA A 87 -3.13 4.62 0.29
N ILE A 88 -2.37 5.20 1.21
CA ILE A 88 -2.05 4.58 2.51
C ILE A 88 -3.26 4.64 3.44
N ILE A 89 -3.99 5.74 3.44
CA ILE A 89 -5.26 5.87 4.20
C ILE A 89 -6.26 4.82 3.73
N GLU A 90 -6.43 4.62 2.43
CA GLU A 90 -7.33 3.63 1.88
C GLU A 90 -7.02 2.20 2.37
N MET A 91 -5.77 1.88 2.63
CA MET A 91 -5.39 0.57 3.18
C MET A 91 -6.00 0.30 4.55
N LEU A 92 -6.22 1.31 5.38
CA LEU A 92 -6.88 1.18 6.69
C LEU A 92 -8.39 1.03 6.59
N PHE A 93 -8.99 1.51 5.52
CA PHE A 93 -10.45 1.51 5.34
C PHE A 93 -10.97 0.37 4.46
N THR A 94 -10.10 -0.31 3.73
CA THR A 94 -10.52 -1.42 2.86
C THR A 94 -10.91 -2.67 3.66
N ASP A 95 -11.96 -3.33 3.19
CA ASP A 95 -12.35 -4.67 3.63
C ASP A 95 -11.81 -5.76 2.68
N ARG A 96 -11.18 -5.36 1.60
CA ARG A 96 -10.60 -6.25 0.59
C ARG A 96 -9.12 -6.44 0.84
N PHE A 97 -8.76 -7.52 1.52
CA PHE A 97 -7.37 -7.89 1.78
C PHE A 97 -7.14 -9.36 1.43
N ILE A 98 -5.89 -9.69 1.12
CA ILE A 98 -5.44 -11.07 0.86
C ILE A 98 -4.96 -11.71 2.14
N TRP A 99 -4.27 -10.93 2.97
CA TRP A 99 -3.70 -11.35 4.24
C TRP A 99 -3.87 -10.25 5.29
N CYS A 100 -4.19 -10.65 6.51
CA CYS A 100 -4.35 -9.72 7.62
C CYS A 100 -4.03 -10.43 8.94
N GLU A 101 -3.04 -9.93 9.65
CA GLU A 101 -2.73 -10.34 11.02
C GLU A 101 -3.70 -9.68 12.01
N PRO A 102 -4.02 -10.34 13.14
CA PRO A 102 -4.91 -9.75 14.15
C PRO A 102 -4.47 -8.36 14.65
N LYS A 103 -3.18 -8.11 14.73
CA LYS A 103 -2.62 -6.82 15.14
C LYS A 103 -2.96 -5.67 14.18
N TRP A 104 -3.25 -5.96 12.91
CA TRP A 104 -3.71 -4.97 11.96
C TRP A 104 -5.03 -4.32 12.37
N PHE A 105 -5.93 -5.09 12.96
CA PHE A 105 -7.23 -4.57 13.40
C PHE A 105 -7.11 -3.52 14.49
N SER A 106 -6.12 -3.60 15.38
CA SER A 106 -5.85 -2.56 16.37
C SER A 106 -5.48 -1.22 15.73
N LEU A 107 -4.68 -1.25 14.67
CA LEU A 107 -4.36 -0.05 13.90
C LEU A 107 -5.59 0.45 13.14
N ARG A 108 -6.37 -0.46 12.58
CA ARG A 108 -7.61 -0.16 11.85
C ARG A 108 -8.68 0.46 12.74
N GLU A 109 -8.82 0.05 13.98
CA GLU A 109 -9.73 0.66 14.95
C GLU A 109 -9.40 2.12 15.20
N ALA A 110 -8.12 2.48 15.17
CA ALA A 110 -7.66 3.86 15.33
C ALA A 110 -7.76 4.72 14.04
N ARG A 111 -8.24 4.16 12.91
CA ARG A 111 -8.18 4.79 11.58
C ARG A 111 -8.80 6.19 11.50
N ALA A 112 -9.88 6.44 12.23
CA ALA A 112 -10.53 7.76 12.25
C ALA A 112 -9.59 8.87 12.74
N ARG A 113 -8.61 8.56 13.58
CA ARG A 113 -7.63 9.53 14.10
C ARG A 113 -6.65 10.02 13.03
N PHE A 114 -6.50 9.29 11.93
CA PHE A 114 -5.65 9.66 10.80
C PHE A 114 -6.36 10.56 9.79
N LEU A 115 -7.68 10.75 9.90
CA LEU A 115 -8.46 11.66 9.05
C LEU A 115 -8.27 13.11 9.51
N THR A 116 -7.10 13.65 9.25
CA THR A 116 -6.69 15.01 9.62
C THR A 116 -6.91 15.99 8.46
N GLN A 117 -6.70 17.29 8.72
CA GLN A 117 -6.69 18.31 7.66
C GLN A 117 -5.65 18.04 6.56
N ASN A 118 -4.55 17.37 6.90
CA ASN A 118 -3.55 16.96 5.91
C ASN A 118 -4.15 15.99 4.88
N VAL A 119 -4.98 15.05 5.31
CA VAL A 119 -5.69 14.14 4.41
C VAL A 119 -6.58 14.94 3.45
N VAL A 120 -7.36 15.87 3.96
CA VAL A 120 -8.23 16.74 3.14
C VAL A 120 -7.40 17.49 2.10
N LYS A 121 -6.30 18.11 2.49
CA LYS A 121 -5.39 18.83 1.59
C LYS A 121 -4.82 17.92 0.49
N GLN A 122 -4.41 16.72 0.85
CA GLN A 122 -3.87 15.74 -0.10
C GLN A 122 -4.93 15.29 -1.12
N TYR A 123 -6.14 14.97 -0.68
CA TYR A 123 -7.23 14.59 -1.58
C TYR A 123 -7.66 15.75 -2.49
N LEU A 124 -7.74 16.97 -1.98
CA LEU A 124 -8.04 18.14 -2.79
C LEU A 124 -6.95 18.40 -3.83
N GLY A 125 -5.68 18.35 -3.45
CA GLY A 125 -4.55 18.49 -4.37
C GLY A 125 -4.58 17.43 -5.47
N TYR A 126 -4.85 16.18 -5.12
CA TYR A 126 -5.00 15.09 -6.08
C TYR A 126 -6.17 15.34 -7.04
N SER A 127 -7.33 15.72 -6.53
CA SER A 127 -8.53 16.01 -7.34
C SER A 127 -8.28 17.15 -8.32
N VAL A 128 -7.66 18.25 -7.87
CA VAL A 128 -7.29 19.38 -8.72
C VAL A 128 -6.33 18.95 -9.82
N ALA A 129 -5.31 18.16 -9.49
CA ALA A 129 -4.36 17.65 -10.47
C ALA A 129 -5.02 16.77 -11.52
N GLN A 130 -5.98 15.92 -11.13
CA GLN A 130 -6.75 15.08 -12.06
C GLN A 130 -7.63 15.93 -12.98
N LEU A 131 -8.32 16.93 -12.46
CA LEU A 131 -9.14 17.86 -13.26
C LEU A 131 -8.29 18.62 -14.28
N GLN A 132 -7.10 19.08 -13.90
CA GLN A 132 -6.17 19.74 -14.82
C GLN A 132 -5.71 18.79 -15.94
N ARG A 133 -5.43 17.53 -15.64
CA ARG A 133 -5.09 16.51 -16.65
C ARG A 133 -6.22 16.30 -17.65
N LEU A 134 -7.46 16.21 -17.17
CA LEU A 134 -8.65 16.06 -18.02
C LEU A 134 -8.83 17.27 -18.93
N ARG A 135 -8.63 18.49 -18.42
CA ARG A 135 -8.72 19.73 -19.21
C ARG A 135 -7.68 19.78 -20.33
N HIS A 136 -6.49 19.23 -20.12
CA HIS A 136 -5.41 19.22 -21.11
C HIS A 136 -5.43 17.97 -22.01
N GLY A 137 -6.49 17.15 -21.96
CA GLY A 137 -6.66 15.97 -22.84
C GLY A 137 -5.60 14.88 -22.64
N LYS A 138 -4.88 14.89 -21.53
CA LYS A 138 -3.93 13.83 -21.19
C LYS A 138 -4.68 12.63 -20.61
N PRO A 139 -4.44 11.40 -21.10
CA PRO A 139 -5.09 10.23 -20.55
C PRO A 139 -4.77 10.10 -19.06
N VAL A 140 -5.80 9.76 -18.26
CA VAL A 140 -5.65 9.46 -16.85
C VAL A 140 -5.00 8.07 -16.74
N HIS A 141 -3.71 7.98 -17.01
CA HIS A 141 -2.92 6.82 -16.61
C HIS A 141 -2.51 7.04 -15.17
N SER A 142 -3.21 6.38 -14.26
CA SER A 142 -2.74 6.20 -12.91
C SER A 142 -1.57 5.21 -12.92
N LYS A 143 -0.39 5.63 -13.37
CA LYS A 143 0.81 5.05 -12.82
C LYS A 143 0.91 5.68 -11.44
N GLY A 144 0.59 4.87 -10.42
CA GLY A 144 0.79 5.23 -9.05
C GLY A 144 2.25 5.61 -8.84
N GLY A 145 2.54 6.88 -9.00
CA GLY A 145 3.74 7.49 -8.50
C GLY A 145 3.46 7.85 -7.05
N VAL A 146 4.02 7.08 -6.17
CA VAL A 146 4.19 7.49 -4.78
C VAL A 146 5.31 8.50 -4.72
#